data_8858656a14fafad5867f93f5c3730083
#
_entry.id   8858656a14fafad5867f93f5c3730083
#
_cell.length_a   1.000
_cell.length_b   1.000
_cell.length_c   1.000
_cell.angle_alpha   90.00
_cell.angle_beta   90.00
_cell.angle_gamma   90.00
#
_symmetry.space_group_name_H-M   'P 1'
#
loop_
_entity.id
_entity.type
_entity.pdbx_description
1 polymer ?
#
loop_
_entity_poly.entity_id
_entity_poly.type
_entity_poly.pdbx_seq_one_letter_code
_entity_poly.pdbx_strand_id
1 'polypeptide(L)'
;DTKPPLHRSWSELEQHYREMLPIAPEMSELFEAMAKLCSSVEGSHLSGALFGHTSLHELRISQVQTTYLPHPSIQWLVVAPNLETGQVEFRFEDTYRDREQWRRVEKPEGVLGRFNGFLRQVGWSYKPID
;
A
#
# COMPACT_ATOMS: atom_id res chain seq x y z
N ASP A 1 -8.01 -8.17 -27.46
CA ASP A 1 -8.47 -7.27 -26.41
C ASP A 1 -7.42 -7.10 -25.33
N THR A 2 -6.99 -5.89 -25.14
CA THR A 2 -6.06 -5.58 -24.06
C THR A 2 -6.86 -5.28 -22.80
N LYS A 3 -6.58 -6.01 -21.73
CA LYS A 3 -7.18 -5.70 -20.43
C LYS A 3 -6.43 -4.54 -19.82
N PRO A 4 -7.13 -3.64 -19.12
CA PRO A 4 -6.44 -2.54 -18.44
C PRO A 4 -5.53 -3.07 -17.35
N PRO A 5 -4.45 -2.36 -17.01
CA PRO A 5 -3.61 -2.77 -15.90
C PRO A 5 -4.40 -2.74 -14.60
N LEU A 6 -4.07 -3.66 -13.70
CA LEU A 6 -4.69 -3.72 -12.39
C LEU A 6 -4.26 -2.53 -11.52
N HIS A 7 -2.98 -2.15 -11.63
CA HIS A 7 -2.45 -1.05 -10.83
C HIS A 7 -2.99 0.30 -11.31
N ARG A 8 -3.03 1.25 -10.39
CA ARG A 8 -3.43 2.63 -10.64
C ARG A 8 -2.23 3.54 -10.44
N SER A 9 -2.29 4.76 -10.96
CA SER A 9 -1.26 5.75 -10.66
C SER A 9 -1.29 6.08 -9.17
N TRP A 10 -0.14 6.46 -8.62
CA TRP A 10 -0.07 6.84 -7.20
C TRP A 10 -0.94 8.05 -6.89
N SER A 11 -1.10 8.95 -7.88
CA SER A 11 -1.99 10.10 -7.77
C SER A 11 -3.46 9.67 -7.63
N GLU A 12 -3.90 8.68 -8.42
CA GLU A 12 -5.25 8.13 -8.32
C GLU A 12 -5.47 7.43 -6.98
N LEU A 13 -4.46 6.71 -6.49
CA LEU A 13 -4.54 6.04 -5.20
C LEU A 13 -4.63 7.04 -4.05
N GLU A 14 -3.84 8.11 -4.13
CA GLU A 14 -3.96 9.20 -3.16
C GLU A 14 -5.37 9.78 -3.14
N GLN A 15 -5.92 10.05 -4.32
CA GLN A 15 -7.25 10.62 -4.45
C GLN A 15 -8.32 9.69 -3.88
N HIS A 16 -8.18 8.40 -4.06
CA HIS A 16 -9.08 7.40 -3.48
C HIS A 16 -9.23 7.61 -1.95
N TYR A 17 -8.10 7.78 -1.26
CA TYR A 17 -8.14 7.96 0.20
C TYR A 17 -8.62 9.35 0.60
N ARG A 18 -8.27 10.39 -0.16
CA ARG A 18 -8.73 11.74 0.13
C ARG A 18 -10.24 11.89 -0.03
N GLU A 19 -10.84 11.15 -0.95
CA GLU A 19 -12.29 11.14 -1.12
C GLU A 19 -13.03 10.53 0.06
N MET A 20 -12.33 9.74 0.88
CA MET A 20 -12.92 9.16 2.08
C MET A 20 -13.00 10.16 3.24
N LEU A 21 -12.22 11.23 3.21
CA LEU A 21 -12.17 12.20 4.33
C LEU A 21 -13.53 12.81 4.65
N PRO A 22 -14.31 13.33 3.67
CA PRO A 22 -15.64 13.88 3.99
C PRO A 22 -16.69 12.81 4.30
N ILE A 23 -16.47 11.57 3.86
CA ILE A 23 -17.43 10.48 4.06
C ILE A 23 -17.30 9.89 5.47
N ALA A 24 -16.05 9.79 5.95
CA ALA A 24 -15.75 9.21 7.26
C ALA A 24 -14.87 10.14 8.07
N PRO A 25 -15.40 11.30 8.51
CA PRO A 25 -14.59 12.32 9.19
C PRO A 25 -13.98 11.83 10.51
N GLU A 26 -14.61 10.88 11.18
CA GLU A 26 -14.08 10.29 12.42
C GLU A 26 -12.83 9.44 12.18
N MET A 27 -12.56 9.08 10.92
CA MET A 27 -11.38 8.31 10.53
C MET A 27 -10.41 9.15 9.71
N SER A 28 -10.47 10.48 9.85
CA SER A 28 -9.65 11.39 9.04
C SER A 28 -8.15 11.15 9.17
N GLU A 29 -7.66 10.88 10.38
CA GLU A 29 -6.23 10.60 10.59
C GLU A 29 -5.79 9.36 9.82
N LEU A 30 -6.63 8.34 9.83
CA LEU A 30 -6.37 7.07 9.15
C LEU A 30 -6.26 7.26 7.64
N PHE A 31 -7.26 7.89 7.04
CA PHE A 31 -7.28 8.11 5.59
C PHE A 31 -6.24 9.14 5.15
N GLU A 32 -5.97 10.13 5.98
CA GLU A 32 -4.89 11.09 5.71
C GLU A 32 -3.53 10.39 5.66
N ALA A 33 -3.27 9.46 6.58
CA ALA A 33 -2.04 8.69 6.58
C ALA A 33 -1.90 7.84 5.31
N MET A 34 -3.00 7.23 4.86
CA MET A 34 -2.99 6.44 3.63
C MET A 34 -2.74 7.32 2.40
N ALA A 35 -3.39 8.47 2.33
CA ALA A 35 -3.19 9.42 1.23
C ALA A 35 -1.75 9.92 1.21
N LYS A 36 -1.19 10.24 2.37
CA LYS A 36 0.18 10.72 2.50
C LYS A 36 1.18 9.65 2.06
N LEU A 37 0.93 8.39 2.38
CA LEU A 37 1.79 7.30 1.93
C LEU A 37 1.84 7.26 0.40
N CYS A 38 0.68 7.32 -0.26
CA CYS A 38 0.60 7.32 -1.72
C CYS A 38 1.34 8.51 -2.33
N SER A 39 1.15 9.69 -1.76
CA SER A 39 1.82 10.92 -2.19
C SER A 39 3.34 10.81 -2.03
N SER A 40 3.79 10.22 -0.92
CA SER A 40 5.21 10.03 -0.64
C SER A 40 5.86 9.08 -1.66
N VAL A 41 5.17 8.00 -2.02
CA VAL A 41 5.67 7.08 -3.05
C VAL A 41 5.74 7.79 -4.41
N GLU A 42 4.70 8.55 -4.76
CA GLU A 42 4.66 9.28 -6.03
C GLU A 42 5.83 10.24 -6.17
N GLY A 43 6.17 10.96 -5.10
CA GLY A 43 7.26 11.91 -5.10
C GLY A 43 8.65 11.31 -4.92
N SER A 44 8.77 9.99 -4.89
CA SER A 44 10.03 9.32 -4.60
C SER A 44 10.59 8.58 -5.80
N HIS A 45 11.80 8.03 -5.61
CA HIS A 45 12.45 7.18 -6.61
C HIS A 45 11.68 5.87 -6.87
N LEU A 46 10.69 5.56 -6.05
CA LEU A 46 9.91 4.32 -6.16
C LEU A 46 8.66 4.47 -7.02
N SER A 47 8.35 5.67 -7.50
CA SER A 47 7.12 5.92 -8.25
C SER A 47 6.96 5.05 -9.50
N GLY A 48 8.07 4.70 -10.14
CA GLY A 48 8.07 3.82 -11.32
C GLY A 48 8.49 2.39 -11.02
N ALA A 49 8.80 2.07 -9.76
CA ALA A 49 9.30 0.76 -9.36
C ALA A 49 8.29 -0.04 -8.54
N LEU A 50 7.31 0.62 -7.95
CA LEU A 50 6.25 -0.02 -7.18
C LEU A 50 4.91 0.25 -7.83
N PHE A 51 4.07 -0.77 -7.82
CA PHE A 51 2.76 -0.74 -8.47
C PHE A 51 1.69 -1.08 -7.44
N GLY A 52 0.67 -0.23 -7.35
CA GLY A 52 -0.37 -0.38 -6.35
C GLY A 52 -1.78 -0.39 -6.92
N HIS A 53 -2.67 -1.02 -6.19
CA HIS A 53 -4.10 -0.94 -6.45
C HIS A 53 -4.83 -1.08 -5.12
N THR A 54 -6.11 -0.75 -5.11
CA THR A 54 -6.93 -0.92 -3.92
C THR A 54 -7.93 -2.05 -4.10
N SER A 55 -8.15 -2.80 -3.03
CA SER A 55 -9.21 -3.79 -2.94
C SER A 55 -10.00 -3.43 -1.69
N LEU A 56 -11.22 -2.93 -1.86
CA LEU A 56 -11.95 -2.21 -0.82
C LEU A 56 -11.10 -1.01 -0.40
N HIS A 57 -10.59 -0.95 0.82
CA HIS A 57 -9.71 0.13 1.25
C HIS A 57 -8.28 -0.35 1.51
N GLU A 58 -7.98 -1.61 1.22
CA GLU A 58 -6.63 -2.14 1.33
C GLU A 58 -5.79 -1.68 0.13
N LEU A 59 -4.63 -1.13 0.43
CA LEU A 59 -3.65 -0.79 -0.59
C LEU A 59 -2.72 -1.99 -0.77
N ARG A 60 -2.70 -2.54 -1.96
CA ARG A 60 -1.88 -3.71 -2.30
C ARG A 60 -0.76 -3.26 -3.22
N ILE A 61 0.48 -3.51 -2.81
CA ILE A 61 1.68 -2.99 -3.49
C ILE A 61 2.56 -4.15 -3.90
N SER A 62 3.06 -4.11 -5.13
CA SER A 62 3.98 -5.12 -5.66
C SER A 62 5.10 -4.45 -6.45
N GLN A 63 6.15 -5.23 -6.75
CA GLN A 63 7.25 -4.77 -7.60
C GLN A 63 7.03 -5.09 -9.07
N VAL A 64 5.96 -5.82 -9.39
CA VAL A 64 5.67 -6.17 -10.77
C VAL A 64 4.33 -5.60 -11.20
N GLN A 65 4.28 -5.18 -12.44
CA GLN A 65 3.08 -4.66 -13.05
C GLN A 65 2.14 -5.82 -13.38
N THR A 66 0.90 -5.75 -12.90
CA THR A 66 -0.10 -6.79 -13.14
C THR A 66 -1.27 -6.24 -13.92
N THR A 67 -1.86 -7.07 -14.75
CA THR A 67 -3.00 -6.69 -15.56
C THR A 67 -4.32 -7.21 -15.00
N TYR A 68 -4.27 -8.31 -14.25
CA TYR A 68 -5.47 -8.87 -13.58
C TYR A 68 -5.05 -9.90 -12.54
N LEU A 69 -5.97 -10.23 -11.65
CA LEU A 69 -5.79 -11.26 -10.64
C LEU A 69 -6.51 -12.54 -11.06
N PRO A 70 -6.04 -13.71 -10.60
CA PRO A 70 -4.87 -13.91 -9.77
C PRO A 70 -3.58 -13.93 -10.59
N HIS A 71 -2.49 -13.44 -9.98
CA HIS A 71 -1.16 -13.57 -10.56
C HIS A 71 -0.37 -14.56 -9.70
N PRO A 72 0.15 -15.66 -10.27
CA PRO A 72 0.63 -16.78 -9.47
C PRO A 72 1.93 -16.55 -8.70
N SER A 73 2.70 -15.56 -9.03
CA SER A 73 4.05 -15.43 -8.47
C SER A 73 4.33 -14.01 -7.99
N ILE A 74 3.42 -13.44 -7.22
CA ILE A 74 3.58 -12.07 -6.73
C ILE A 74 3.73 -12.03 -5.21
N GLN A 75 4.68 -11.21 -4.78
CA GLN A 75 4.80 -10.78 -3.39
C GLN A 75 4.04 -9.46 -3.24
N TRP A 76 3.18 -9.39 -2.24
CA TRP A 76 2.37 -8.22 -1.97
C TRP A 76 2.69 -7.65 -0.60
N LEU A 77 2.89 -6.34 -0.54
CA LEU A 77 2.72 -5.62 0.71
C LEU A 77 1.29 -5.10 0.73
N VAL A 78 0.54 -5.49 1.74
CA VAL A 78 -0.82 -5.01 1.94
C VAL A 78 -0.81 -4.01 3.09
N VAL A 79 -1.31 -2.80 2.81
CA VAL A 79 -1.45 -1.74 3.81
C VAL A 79 -2.94 -1.54 4.00
N ALA A 80 -3.45 -2.01 5.12
CA ALA A 80 -4.89 -2.11 5.36
C ALA A 80 -5.33 -1.21 6.50
N PRO A 81 -6.04 -0.10 6.21
CA PRO A 81 -6.63 0.70 7.27
C PRO A 81 -7.74 -0.08 7.97
N ASN A 82 -7.71 -0.11 9.28
CA ASN A 82 -8.72 -0.78 10.10
C ASN A 82 -9.67 0.26 10.66
N LEU A 83 -10.91 0.26 10.16
CA LEU A 83 -11.92 1.25 10.53
C LEU A 83 -12.44 1.06 11.94
N GLU A 84 -12.25 -0.11 12.54
CA GLU A 84 -12.68 -0.36 13.92
C GLU A 84 -11.68 0.16 14.93
N THR A 85 -10.38 0.04 14.65
CA THR A 85 -9.33 0.41 15.59
C THR A 85 -8.67 1.76 15.29
N GLY A 86 -8.81 2.26 14.06
CA GLY A 86 -8.11 3.46 13.62
C GLY A 86 -6.63 3.24 13.37
N GLN A 87 -6.19 1.98 13.31
CA GLN A 87 -4.81 1.62 13.07
C GLN A 87 -4.64 1.07 11.66
N VAL A 88 -3.39 0.96 11.23
CA VAL A 88 -3.06 0.45 9.89
C VAL A 88 -2.31 -0.86 10.05
N GLU A 89 -2.80 -1.90 9.39
CA GLU A 89 -2.16 -3.20 9.39
C GLU A 89 -1.28 -3.33 8.14
N PHE A 90 -0.04 -3.75 8.36
CA PHE A 90 0.88 -4.09 7.28
C PHE A 90 1.01 -5.60 7.25
N ARG A 91 0.68 -6.21 6.11
CA ARG A 91 0.83 -7.64 5.89
C ARG A 91 1.73 -7.87 4.70
N PHE A 92 2.62 -8.84 4.81
CA PHE A 92 3.41 -9.29 3.67
C PHE A 92 2.86 -10.65 3.23
N GLU A 93 2.39 -10.71 2.00
CA GLU A 93 1.85 -11.93 1.41
C GLU A 93 2.74 -12.36 0.25
N ASP A 94 3.28 -13.56 0.35
CA ASP A 94 4.11 -14.13 -0.69
C ASP A 94 3.38 -15.34 -1.27
N THR A 95 2.71 -15.13 -2.39
CA THR A 95 1.92 -16.19 -3.03
C THR A 95 2.79 -17.25 -3.68
N TYR A 96 4.09 -17.01 -3.78
CA TYR A 96 5.06 -17.94 -4.34
C TYR A 96 5.51 -18.98 -3.32
N ARG A 97 5.54 -18.61 -2.05
CA ARG A 97 6.00 -19.49 -0.97
C ARG A 97 4.88 -19.73 0.01
N ASP A 98 4.56 -21.00 0.23
CA ASP A 98 3.53 -21.39 1.18
C ASP A 98 4.16 -21.45 2.59
N ARG A 99 4.41 -20.29 3.16
CA ARG A 99 4.95 -20.18 4.50
C ARG A 99 4.38 -18.95 5.20
N GLU A 100 4.59 -18.87 6.50
CA GLU A 100 4.08 -17.79 7.32
C GLU A 100 4.53 -16.43 6.78
N GLN A 101 3.57 -15.53 6.70
CA GLN A 101 3.77 -14.16 6.28
C GLN A 101 3.82 -13.30 7.54
N TRP A 102 4.57 -12.21 7.48
CA TRP A 102 4.60 -11.36 8.66
C TRP A 102 3.48 -10.32 8.62
N ARG A 103 3.18 -9.82 9.83
CA ARG A 103 2.11 -8.87 10.06
C ARG A 103 2.56 -7.87 11.10
N ARG A 104 2.28 -6.60 10.86
CA ARG A 104 2.59 -5.50 11.79
C ARG A 104 1.42 -4.55 11.82
N VAL A 105 1.25 -3.86 12.97
CA VAL A 105 0.19 -2.87 13.16
C VAL A 105 0.83 -1.57 13.59
N GLU A 106 0.37 -0.48 13.00
CA GLU A 106 0.90 0.85 13.27
C GLU A 106 -0.23 1.86 13.49
N LYS A 107 0.03 2.87 14.28
CA LYS A 107 -0.83 4.04 14.35
C LYS A 107 -0.64 4.88 13.07
N PRO A 108 -1.60 5.76 12.72
CA PRO A 108 -1.47 6.57 11.51
C PRO A 108 -0.14 7.31 11.39
N GLU A 109 0.37 7.87 12.48
CA GLU A 109 1.64 8.59 12.46
C GLU A 109 2.87 7.72 12.22
N GLY A 110 2.75 6.41 12.38
CA GLY A 110 3.84 5.46 12.16
C GLY A 110 3.85 4.81 10.79
N VAL A 111 2.90 5.14 9.92
CA VAL A 111 2.71 4.45 8.63
C VAL A 111 3.93 4.57 7.72
N LEU A 112 4.44 5.78 7.54
CA LEU A 112 5.58 5.98 6.63
C LEU A 112 6.84 5.31 7.15
N GLY A 113 7.09 5.39 8.45
CA GLY A 113 8.25 4.72 9.07
C GLY A 113 8.18 3.22 8.91
N ARG A 114 7.00 2.63 9.10
CA ARG A 114 6.81 1.18 8.92
C ARG A 114 6.99 0.78 7.47
N PHE A 115 6.49 1.59 6.55
CA PHE A 115 6.66 1.33 5.12
C PHE A 115 8.15 1.27 4.74
N ASN A 116 8.92 2.26 5.19
CA ASN A 116 10.36 2.28 4.95
C ASN A 116 11.07 1.07 5.58
N GLY A 117 10.66 0.69 6.78
CA GLY A 117 11.18 -0.50 7.45
C GLY A 117 10.89 -1.77 6.66
N PHE A 118 9.69 -1.89 6.11
CA PHE A 118 9.33 -3.02 5.25
C PHE A 118 10.23 -3.09 4.03
N LEU A 119 10.38 -1.97 3.32
CA LEU A 119 11.18 -1.95 2.08
C LEU A 119 12.60 -2.45 2.33
N ARG A 120 13.18 -2.06 3.46
CA ARG A 120 14.51 -2.50 3.84
C ARG A 120 14.52 -3.99 4.21
N GLN A 121 13.53 -4.42 4.97
CA GLN A 121 13.45 -5.80 5.45
C GLN A 121 13.36 -6.81 4.31
N VAL A 122 12.59 -6.50 3.26
CA VAL A 122 12.40 -7.41 2.12
C VAL A 122 13.35 -7.12 0.97
N GLY A 123 14.18 -6.10 1.09
CA GLY A 123 15.18 -5.78 0.07
C GLY A 123 14.63 -5.08 -1.17
N TRP A 124 13.45 -4.46 -1.06
CA TRP A 124 12.88 -3.72 -2.19
C TRP A 124 13.52 -2.35 -2.36
N SER A 125 13.94 -1.74 -1.27
CA SER A 125 14.67 -0.49 -1.31
C SER A 125 15.39 -0.28 0.03
N TYR A 126 16.59 0.28 -0.02
CA TYR A 126 17.35 0.63 1.16
C TYR A 126 17.39 2.14 1.39
N LYS A 127 16.91 2.91 0.43
CA LYS A 127 16.79 4.36 0.55
C LYS A 127 15.39 4.71 1.01
N PRO A 128 15.22 5.34 2.19
CA PRO A 128 13.90 5.69 2.67
C PRO A 128 13.26 6.78 1.83
N ILE A 129 11.94 6.84 1.85
CA ILE A 129 11.16 7.90 1.22
C ILE A 129 10.57 8.80 2.30
N ASP A 130 10.26 10.02 1.91
CA ASP A 130 9.67 11.04 2.81
C ASP A 130 8.16 11.14 2.63
#